data_57a08d5d0ab0747229abb1bd41866db3
#
_entry.id   57a08d5d0ab0747229abb1bd41866db3
#
_cell.length_a   1.000
_cell.length_b   1.000
_cell.length_c   1.000
_cell.angle_alpha   90.00
_cell.angle_beta   90.00
_cell.angle_gamma   90.00
#
_symmetry.space_group_name_H-M   'P 1'
#
loop_
_entity.id
_entity.type
_entity.pdbx_description
1 polymer ?
#
loop_
_entity_poly.entity_id
_entity_poly.type
_entity_poly.pdbx_seq_one_letter_code
_entity_poly.pdbx_strand_id
1 'polypeptide(L)'
;NPIIANFPNVTIPVQNHVAMLDSLWLGTHALTDYLQLTSASGRMIYIGTGGHGTARNDEEYRGELRSDWFDHYLKGVANGIDTTDAIQISLLGTNEKVSYPSWPPAGQVSSTLYLGEGGRLNTLTLSASSAFDSYINDPGSLTWANLPNFNANTFRSQMNRDVLTYETLA
;
A
#
# COMPACT_ATOMS: atom_id res chain seq x y z
N ASN A 1 -9.93 17.87 9.32
CA ASN A 1 -10.83 17.42 8.27
C ASN A 1 -12.11 16.86 8.91
N PRO A 2 -13.30 17.44 8.68
CA PRO A 2 -14.55 17.01 9.34
C PRO A 2 -14.98 15.59 8.97
N ILE A 3 -14.53 15.03 7.85
CA ILE A 3 -14.81 13.65 7.46
C ILE A 3 -14.08 12.68 8.39
N ILE A 4 -12.79 12.90 8.63
CA ILE A 4 -11.96 12.04 9.48
C ILE A 4 -12.50 12.00 10.92
N ALA A 5 -12.98 13.13 11.43
CA ALA A 5 -13.56 13.22 12.78
C ALA A 5 -14.82 12.35 12.98
N ASN A 6 -15.47 11.91 11.90
CA ASN A 6 -16.69 11.13 11.93
C ASN A 6 -16.49 9.61 11.72
N PHE A 7 -15.30 9.15 11.37
CA PHE A 7 -15.05 7.71 11.19
C PHE A 7 -15.41 6.85 12.41
N PRO A 8 -15.14 7.26 13.65
CA PRO A 8 -15.57 6.50 14.83
C PRO A 8 -17.09 6.36 14.98
N ASN A 9 -17.88 7.15 14.26
CA ASN A 9 -19.35 7.07 14.28
C ASN A 9 -19.92 6.15 13.20
N VAL A 10 -19.08 5.59 12.33
CA VAL A 10 -19.50 4.64 11.30
C VAL A 10 -19.74 3.28 11.95
N THR A 11 -20.99 2.82 11.93
CA THR A 11 -21.41 1.55 12.56
C THR A 11 -21.72 0.43 11.55
N ILE A 12 -21.85 0.78 10.28
CA ILE A 12 -22.09 -0.20 9.20
C ILE A 12 -20.80 -0.96 8.86
N PRO A 13 -20.90 -2.14 8.24
CA PRO A 13 -19.72 -2.85 7.73
C PRO A 13 -19.01 -2.06 6.64
N VAL A 14 -17.68 -1.97 6.69
CA VAL A 14 -16.86 -1.22 5.73
C VAL A 14 -15.74 -2.10 5.18
N GLN A 15 -15.65 -2.19 3.86
CA GLN A 15 -14.54 -2.81 3.15
C GLN A 15 -13.79 -1.73 2.34
N ASN A 16 -12.50 -1.54 2.64
CA ASN A 16 -11.63 -0.61 1.91
C ASN A 16 -10.77 -1.39 0.92
N HIS A 17 -10.66 -0.88 -0.31
CA HIS A 17 -9.72 -1.38 -1.29
C HIS A 17 -8.78 -0.25 -1.71
N VAL A 18 -7.48 -0.48 -1.63
CA VAL A 18 -6.46 0.50 -1.97
C VAL A 18 -5.38 -0.12 -2.84
N ALA A 19 -4.85 0.66 -3.77
CA ALA A 19 -3.69 0.30 -4.56
C ALA A 19 -2.44 0.96 -3.98
N MET A 20 -1.41 0.17 -3.66
CA MET A 20 -0.18 0.67 -3.03
C MET A 20 0.61 1.64 -3.93
N LEU A 21 0.54 1.45 -5.25
CA LEU A 21 1.24 2.27 -6.24
C LEU A 21 0.34 3.35 -6.86
N ASP A 22 -0.75 3.71 -6.19
CA ASP A 22 -1.61 4.79 -6.66
C ASP A 22 -0.87 6.13 -6.53
N SER A 23 -0.71 6.83 -7.65
CA SER A 23 -0.02 8.11 -7.72
C SER A 23 -0.88 9.30 -7.30
N LEU A 24 -2.20 9.12 -7.19
CA LEU A 24 -3.15 10.17 -6.75
C LEU A 24 -3.53 10.03 -5.28
N TRP A 25 -3.68 8.80 -4.80
CA TRP A 25 -4.15 8.50 -3.46
C TRP A 25 -3.14 7.63 -2.73
N LEU A 26 -2.51 8.17 -1.70
CA LEU A 26 -1.53 7.41 -0.93
C LEU A 26 -2.23 6.25 -0.19
N GLY A 27 -1.72 5.04 -0.37
CA GLY A 27 -2.23 3.84 0.31
C GLY A 27 -2.27 3.96 1.83
N THR A 28 -1.36 4.74 2.41
CA THR A 28 -1.31 5.06 3.84
C THR A 28 -2.55 5.80 4.34
N HIS A 29 -3.20 6.62 3.51
CA HIS A 29 -4.43 7.31 3.90
C HIS A 29 -5.57 6.30 4.12
N ALA A 30 -5.75 5.34 3.21
CA ALA A 30 -6.78 4.31 3.36
C ALA A 30 -6.54 3.42 4.59
N LEU A 31 -5.29 3.12 4.90
CA LEU A 31 -4.94 2.40 6.13
C LEU A 31 -5.28 3.23 7.38
N THR A 32 -4.97 4.53 7.38
CA THR A 32 -5.34 5.44 8.46
C THR A 32 -6.85 5.50 8.64
N ASP A 33 -7.62 5.60 7.56
CA ASP A 33 -9.08 5.61 7.59
C ASP A 33 -9.63 4.30 8.16
N TYR A 34 -9.11 3.15 7.69
CA TYR A 34 -9.46 1.83 8.21
C TYR A 34 -9.24 1.71 9.72
N LEU A 35 -8.11 2.22 10.23
CA LEU A 35 -7.80 2.16 11.66
C LEU A 35 -8.75 3.00 12.50
N GLN A 36 -9.37 4.03 11.94
CA GLN A 36 -10.34 4.89 12.63
C GLN A 36 -11.77 4.37 12.60
N LEU A 37 -12.09 3.34 11.83
CA LEU A 37 -13.41 2.69 11.77
C LEU A 37 -13.66 1.81 13.01
N THR A 38 -13.50 2.36 14.20
CA THR A 38 -13.51 1.60 15.46
C THR A 38 -14.87 1.08 15.87
N SER A 39 -15.97 1.69 15.39
CA SER A 39 -17.34 1.28 15.67
C SER A 39 -18.02 0.49 14.55
N ALA A 40 -17.32 0.27 13.43
CA ALA A 40 -17.88 -0.50 12.33
C ALA A 40 -18.18 -1.93 12.76
N SER A 41 -19.36 -2.44 12.40
CA SER A 41 -19.81 -3.81 12.75
C SER A 41 -19.02 -4.91 12.04
N GLY A 42 -18.29 -4.57 10.99
CA GLY A 42 -17.28 -5.35 10.29
C GLY A 42 -16.34 -4.40 9.57
N ARG A 43 -15.06 -4.70 9.52
CA ARG A 43 -14.12 -3.88 8.74
C ARG A 43 -13.04 -4.75 8.12
N MET A 44 -12.72 -4.47 6.87
CA MET A 44 -11.67 -5.13 6.11
C MET A 44 -10.93 -4.10 5.26
N ILE A 45 -9.64 -4.29 5.07
CA ILE A 45 -8.86 -3.54 4.08
C ILE A 45 -8.10 -4.51 3.18
N TYR A 46 -8.20 -4.30 1.87
CA TYR A 46 -7.37 -4.94 0.87
C TYR A 46 -6.37 -3.94 0.30
N ILE A 47 -5.10 -4.29 0.36
CA ILE A 47 -3.97 -3.50 -0.14
C ILE A 47 -3.37 -4.23 -1.34
N GLY A 48 -3.70 -3.78 -2.54
CA GLY A 48 -3.23 -4.35 -3.81
C GLY A 48 -1.99 -3.68 -4.36
N THR A 49 -1.39 -4.29 -5.37
CA THR A 49 -0.14 -3.82 -6.02
C THR A 49 -0.36 -2.90 -7.22
N GLY A 50 -1.62 -2.57 -7.55
CA GLY A 50 -1.96 -1.74 -8.70
C GLY A 50 -1.67 -0.25 -8.50
N GLY A 51 -1.78 0.50 -9.60
CA GLY A 51 -1.84 1.96 -9.61
C GLY A 51 -3.29 2.47 -9.63
N HIS A 52 -3.47 3.76 -9.91
CA HIS A 52 -4.79 4.39 -9.95
C HIS A 52 -5.73 3.71 -10.96
N GLY A 53 -6.86 3.20 -10.48
CA GLY A 53 -7.86 2.53 -11.32
C GLY A 53 -7.43 1.19 -11.94
N THR A 54 -6.22 0.71 -11.66
CA THR A 54 -5.66 -0.48 -12.31
C THR A 54 -5.08 -1.46 -11.29
N ALA A 55 -5.91 -2.34 -10.77
CA ALA A 55 -5.44 -3.51 -10.02
C ALA A 55 -5.42 -4.74 -10.95
N ARG A 56 -4.73 -4.65 -12.08
CA ARG A 56 -4.83 -5.63 -13.18
C ARG A 56 -4.48 -7.06 -12.78
N ASN A 57 -3.57 -7.25 -11.84
CA ASN A 57 -3.15 -8.59 -11.42
C ASN A 57 -3.96 -9.14 -10.25
N ASP A 58 -4.83 -8.32 -9.65
CA ASP A 58 -5.58 -8.66 -8.44
C ASP A 58 -7.10 -8.54 -8.64
N GLU A 59 -7.56 -8.27 -9.86
CA GLU A 59 -8.97 -7.93 -10.10
C GLU A 59 -9.91 -9.10 -9.75
N GLU A 60 -9.52 -10.32 -10.05
CA GLU A 60 -10.30 -11.51 -9.71
C GLU A 60 -10.43 -11.64 -8.19
N TYR A 61 -9.31 -11.71 -7.47
CA TYR A 61 -9.28 -11.83 -6.02
C TYR A 61 -10.03 -10.69 -5.32
N ARG A 62 -9.81 -9.47 -5.76
CA ARG A 62 -10.50 -8.28 -5.25
C ARG A 62 -12.00 -8.32 -5.54
N GLY A 63 -12.37 -8.85 -6.71
CA GLY A 63 -13.76 -9.05 -7.10
C GLY A 63 -14.47 -10.08 -6.21
N GLU A 64 -13.80 -11.19 -5.90
CA GLU A 64 -14.28 -12.21 -4.98
C GLU A 64 -14.49 -11.63 -3.57
N LEU A 65 -13.46 -11.00 -3.00
CA LEU A 65 -13.58 -10.35 -1.68
C LEU A 65 -14.75 -9.37 -1.60
N ARG A 66 -14.98 -8.60 -2.65
CA ARG A 66 -16.09 -7.63 -2.71
C ARG A 66 -17.43 -8.31 -2.83
N SER A 67 -17.54 -9.33 -3.68
CA SER A 67 -18.77 -10.15 -3.82
C SER A 67 -19.12 -10.80 -2.50
N ASP A 68 -18.18 -11.48 -1.87
CA ASP A 68 -18.37 -12.17 -0.60
C ASP A 68 -18.80 -11.22 0.51
N TRP A 69 -18.21 -10.02 0.54
CA TRP A 69 -18.59 -8.96 1.48
C TRP A 69 -20.05 -8.56 1.34
N PHE A 70 -20.50 -8.25 0.12
CA PHE A 70 -21.87 -7.85 -0.12
C PHE A 70 -22.87 -9.02 0.03
N ASP A 71 -22.48 -10.22 -0.34
CA ASP A 71 -23.32 -11.41 -0.14
C ASP A 71 -23.54 -11.68 1.35
N HIS A 72 -22.51 -11.54 2.16
CA HIS A 72 -22.64 -11.69 3.60
C HIS A 72 -23.49 -10.59 4.23
N TYR A 73 -23.07 -9.32 4.09
CA TYR A 73 -23.68 -8.21 4.84
C TYR A 73 -25.00 -7.70 4.28
N LEU A 74 -25.29 -7.89 3.00
CA LEU A 74 -26.56 -7.44 2.40
C LEU A 74 -27.55 -8.57 2.15
N LYS A 75 -27.07 -9.80 1.90
CA LYS A 75 -27.95 -10.95 1.58
C LYS A 75 -28.00 -11.98 2.70
N GLY A 76 -27.16 -11.86 3.72
CA GLY A 76 -27.10 -12.80 4.85
C GLY A 76 -26.48 -14.17 4.50
N VAL A 77 -25.66 -14.23 3.44
CA VAL A 77 -24.98 -15.46 3.05
C VAL A 77 -23.88 -15.79 4.05
N ALA A 78 -23.90 -17.01 4.60
CA ALA A 78 -22.85 -17.49 5.50
C ALA A 78 -21.66 -18.02 4.68
N ASN A 79 -20.82 -17.12 4.15
CA ASN A 79 -19.64 -17.43 3.34
C ASN A 79 -18.32 -17.32 4.11
N GLY A 80 -18.35 -16.92 5.40
CA GLY A 80 -17.17 -16.86 6.26
C GLY A 80 -16.31 -15.60 6.11
N ILE A 81 -16.69 -14.62 5.27
CA ILE A 81 -15.91 -13.39 5.07
C ILE A 81 -15.74 -12.58 6.36
N ASP A 82 -16.70 -12.66 7.27
CA ASP A 82 -16.72 -12.01 8.58
C ASP A 82 -15.70 -12.62 9.57
N THR A 83 -15.20 -13.81 9.28
CA THR A 83 -14.19 -14.53 10.09
C THR A 83 -12.81 -14.57 9.45
N THR A 84 -12.66 -14.03 8.24
CA THR A 84 -11.34 -13.91 7.61
C THR A 84 -10.52 -12.78 8.24
N ASP A 85 -9.20 -12.88 8.12
CA ASP A 85 -8.30 -11.81 8.57
C ASP A 85 -8.69 -10.46 7.94
N ALA A 86 -8.77 -9.44 8.77
CA ALA A 86 -9.27 -8.13 8.36
C ALA A 86 -8.32 -7.35 7.44
N ILE A 87 -7.04 -7.69 7.44
CA ILE A 87 -6.00 -7.08 6.59
C ILE A 87 -5.61 -8.08 5.52
N GLN A 88 -5.86 -7.75 4.27
CA GLN A 88 -5.51 -8.56 3.10
C GLN A 88 -4.51 -7.79 2.25
N ILE A 89 -3.35 -8.38 1.94
CA ILE A 89 -2.27 -7.70 1.23
C ILE A 89 -1.79 -8.55 0.05
N SER A 90 -1.64 -7.92 -1.11
CA SER A 90 -0.91 -8.50 -2.24
C SER A 90 0.53 -8.03 -2.19
N LEU A 91 1.48 -8.96 -2.16
CA LEU A 91 2.90 -8.61 -2.12
C LEU A 91 3.40 -8.13 -3.48
N LEU A 92 4.10 -7.00 -3.47
CA LEU A 92 4.68 -6.44 -4.69
C LEU A 92 5.77 -7.38 -5.24
N GLY A 93 5.68 -7.68 -6.52
CA GLY A 93 6.66 -8.51 -7.24
C GLY A 93 6.28 -9.99 -7.36
N THR A 94 5.65 -10.59 -6.36
CA THR A 94 5.23 -12.00 -6.38
C THR A 94 3.73 -12.17 -6.64
N ASN A 95 2.91 -11.16 -6.34
CA ASN A 95 1.44 -11.23 -6.27
C ASN A 95 0.92 -12.24 -5.25
N GLU A 96 1.78 -12.73 -4.37
CA GLU A 96 1.36 -13.56 -3.23
C GLU A 96 0.39 -12.80 -2.34
N LYS A 97 -0.61 -13.49 -1.83
CA LYS A 97 -1.59 -12.93 -0.89
C LYS A 97 -1.22 -13.34 0.53
N VAL A 98 -1.09 -12.34 1.38
CA VAL A 98 -0.88 -12.53 2.82
C VAL A 98 -2.00 -11.84 3.58
N SER A 99 -2.34 -12.38 4.74
CA SER A 99 -3.38 -11.79 5.58
C SER A 99 -2.96 -11.69 7.04
N TYR A 100 -3.56 -10.72 7.73
CA TYR A 100 -3.32 -10.49 9.15
C TYR A 100 -4.61 -10.08 9.85
N PRO A 101 -4.83 -10.53 11.10
CA PRO A 101 -6.02 -10.19 11.86
C PRO A 101 -6.06 -8.72 12.29
N SER A 102 -4.89 -8.06 12.39
CA SER A 102 -4.77 -6.67 12.83
C SER A 102 -3.56 -5.96 12.23
N TRP A 103 -3.57 -4.61 12.29
CA TRP A 103 -2.44 -3.78 11.93
C TRP A 103 -1.94 -2.97 13.15
N PRO A 104 -0.62 -2.89 13.41
CA PRO A 104 0.45 -3.63 12.71
C PRO A 104 0.36 -5.14 12.98
N PRO A 105 0.92 -5.98 12.07
CA PRO A 105 1.00 -7.42 12.27
C PRO A 105 1.75 -7.78 13.55
N ALA A 106 1.29 -8.83 14.24
CA ALA A 106 1.99 -9.32 15.43
C ALA A 106 3.42 -9.75 15.08
N GLY A 107 4.38 -9.42 15.93
CA GLY A 107 5.79 -9.74 15.71
C GLY A 107 6.54 -8.79 14.79
N GLN A 108 5.91 -7.70 14.33
CA GLN A 108 6.61 -6.68 13.55
C GLN A 108 7.76 -6.07 14.35
N VAL A 109 8.92 -5.96 13.70
CA VAL A 109 10.11 -5.31 14.25
C VAL A 109 10.44 -4.09 13.38
N SER A 110 10.60 -2.93 14.02
CA SER A 110 11.06 -1.72 13.35
C SER A 110 12.58 -1.74 13.18
N SER A 111 13.06 -1.41 11.99
CA SER A 111 14.48 -1.22 11.70
C SER A 111 14.71 0.20 11.17
N THR A 112 15.78 0.82 11.63
CA THR A 112 16.20 2.13 11.13
C THR A 112 17.33 1.95 10.13
N LEU A 113 17.17 2.55 8.96
CA LEU A 113 18.20 2.60 7.93
C LEU A 113 18.60 4.06 7.70
N TYR A 114 19.89 4.29 7.56
CA TYR A 114 20.48 5.63 7.34
C TYR A 114 20.92 5.75 5.89
N LEU A 115 20.57 6.88 5.25
CA LEU A 115 21.03 7.20 3.91
C LEU A 115 22.52 7.46 3.91
N GLY A 116 23.27 6.77 3.08
CA GLY A 116 24.72 6.91 2.92
C GLY A 116 25.10 7.31 1.52
N GLU A 117 26.28 7.86 1.39
CA GLU A 117 26.87 8.26 0.12
C GLU A 117 26.86 7.11 -0.91
N GLY A 118 26.64 7.46 -2.18
CA GLY A 118 26.65 6.51 -3.29
C GLY A 118 25.43 5.57 -3.31
N GLY A 119 24.28 6.04 -2.84
CA GLY A 119 23.02 5.31 -2.90
C GLY A 119 22.92 4.12 -1.93
N ARG A 120 23.60 4.17 -0.80
CA ARG A 120 23.62 3.07 0.19
C ARG A 120 22.64 3.30 1.33
N LEU A 121 22.01 2.22 1.79
CA LEU A 121 21.31 2.15 3.07
C LEU A 121 22.17 1.41 4.11
N ASN A 122 22.40 2.02 5.25
CA ASN A 122 23.24 1.49 6.32
C ASN A 122 22.43 1.26 7.59
N THR A 123 22.76 0.23 8.36
CA THR A 123 22.15 -0.04 9.66
C THR A 123 22.78 0.76 10.80
N LEU A 124 23.98 1.30 10.59
CA LEU A 124 24.69 2.14 11.55
C LEU A 124 24.58 3.60 11.17
N THR A 125 24.49 4.47 12.17
CA THR A 125 24.61 5.92 12.00
C THR A 125 25.92 6.26 11.33
N LEU A 126 25.85 7.05 10.26
CA LEU A 126 27.05 7.54 9.58
C LEU A 126 27.59 8.76 10.31
N SER A 127 28.91 8.90 10.33
CA SER A 127 29.55 10.14 10.73
C SER A 127 29.09 11.27 9.82
N ALA A 128 28.98 12.50 10.36
CA ALA A 128 28.67 13.66 9.54
C ALA A 128 29.69 13.77 8.39
N SER A 129 29.18 13.73 7.17
CA SER A 129 29.98 13.88 5.94
C SER A 129 29.52 15.13 5.21
N SER A 130 30.43 15.80 4.51
CA SER A 130 30.10 16.86 3.56
C SER A 130 29.70 16.31 2.19
N ALA A 131 29.70 14.99 2.02
CA ALA A 131 29.26 14.34 0.80
C ALA A 131 27.75 14.49 0.60
N PHE A 132 27.34 14.61 -0.63
CA PHE A 132 25.93 14.69 -1.03
C PHE A 132 25.71 13.90 -2.31
N ASP A 133 24.53 13.31 -2.42
CA ASP A 133 24.04 12.76 -3.68
C ASP A 133 23.19 13.81 -4.40
N SER A 134 23.23 13.84 -5.71
CA SER A 134 22.49 14.78 -6.54
C SER A 134 21.79 14.10 -7.70
N TYR A 135 20.70 14.66 -8.14
CA TYR A 135 19.98 14.22 -9.33
C TYR A 135 19.51 15.43 -10.14
N ILE A 136 19.25 15.22 -11.42
CA ILE A 136 18.64 16.22 -12.28
C ILE A 136 17.13 15.95 -12.28
N ASN A 137 16.36 16.92 -11.82
CA ASN A 137 14.90 16.80 -11.90
C ASN A 137 14.45 16.99 -13.36
N ASP A 138 13.96 15.91 -13.96
CA ASP A 138 13.33 15.94 -15.28
C ASP A 138 11.80 15.69 -15.14
N PRO A 139 10.98 16.74 -15.02
CA PRO A 139 9.54 16.60 -14.82
C PRO A 139 8.82 15.98 -16.04
N GLY A 140 9.48 15.87 -17.19
CA GLY A 140 8.95 15.22 -18.38
C GLY A 140 9.05 13.70 -18.36
N SER A 141 9.93 13.13 -17.55
CA SER A 141 10.20 11.69 -17.52
C SER A 141 9.11 10.88 -16.84
N LEU A 142 8.37 11.48 -15.89
CA LEU A 142 7.29 10.84 -15.10
C LEU A 142 5.92 11.47 -15.40
N THR A 143 5.61 11.74 -16.66
CA THR A 143 4.29 12.27 -17.02
C THR A 143 3.23 11.18 -17.03
N TRP A 144 1.98 11.55 -16.70
CA TRP A 144 0.80 10.69 -16.81
C TRP A 144 0.65 10.00 -18.16
N ALA A 145 1.09 10.65 -19.25
CA ALA A 145 1.05 10.12 -20.59
C ALA A 145 1.93 8.86 -20.76
N ASN A 146 2.95 8.69 -19.91
CA ASN A 146 3.89 7.58 -19.97
C ASN A 146 3.57 6.44 -19.00
N LEU A 147 2.45 6.53 -18.25
CA LEU A 147 2.03 5.55 -17.25
C LEU A 147 1.08 4.43 -17.73
N PRO A 148 0.58 4.35 -18.99
CA PRO A 148 -0.40 3.34 -19.38
C PRO A 148 0.10 1.89 -19.26
N ASN A 149 1.41 1.67 -19.15
CA ASN A 149 2.03 0.35 -19.00
C ASN A 149 2.93 0.27 -17.76
N PHE A 150 2.51 0.91 -16.67
CA PHE A 150 3.23 0.91 -15.43
C PHE A 150 3.41 -0.53 -14.92
N ASN A 151 4.61 -1.05 -15.07
CA ASN A 151 5.04 -2.28 -14.45
C ASN A 151 6.28 -2.00 -13.59
N ALA A 152 6.60 -2.91 -12.68
CA ALA A 152 7.72 -2.74 -11.75
C ALA A 152 9.06 -2.47 -12.45
N ASN A 153 9.28 -3.03 -13.64
CA ASN A 153 10.51 -2.84 -14.41
C ASN A 153 10.58 -1.44 -15.03
N THR A 154 9.48 -0.95 -15.58
CA THR A 154 9.40 0.41 -16.13
C THR A 154 9.60 1.45 -15.04
N PHE A 155 8.96 1.25 -13.87
CA PHE A 155 9.15 2.11 -12.70
C PHE A 155 10.61 2.12 -12.24
N ARG A 156 11.20 0.94 -12.06
CA ARG A 156 12.60 0.83 -11.62
C ARG A 156 13.57 1.48 -12.61
N SER A 157 13.36 1.32 -13.91
CA SER A 157 14.22 1.92 -14.93
C SER A 157 14.10 3.45 -14.97
N GLN A 158 12.93 4.00 -14.70
CA GLN A 158 12.72 5.45 -14.59
C GLN A 158 13.29 5.99 -13.27
N MET A 159 13.03 5.30 -12.14
CA MET A 159 13.60 5.65 -10.84
C MET A 159 15.13 5.75 -10.87
N ASN A 160 15.79 4.80 -11.56
CA ASN A 160 17.25 4.80 -11.65
C ASN A 160 17.85 5.95 -12.46
N ARG A 161 17.06 6.68 -13.24
CA ARG A 161 17.53 7.82 -14.03
C ARG A 161 17.27 9.17 -13.36
N ASP A 162 16.10 9.30 -12.75
CA ASP A 162 15.51 10.59 -12.46
C ASP A 162 15.30 10.82 -10.94
N VAL A 163 15.68 9.85 -10.11
CA VAL A 163 15.55 9.92 -8.65
C VAL A 163 16.75 9.30 -7.96
N LEU A 164 17.00 9.72 -6.73
CA LEU A 164 17.98 9.07 -5.86
C LEU A 164 17.39 7.76 -5.32
N THR A 165 18.10 6.67 -5.53
CA THR A 165 17.78 5.36 -4.95
C THR A 165 18.83 4.95 -3.95
N TYR A 166 18.41 4.31 -2.87
CA TYR A 166 19.29 3.81 -1.82
C TYR A 166 19.01 2.33 -1.60
N GLU A 167 20.07 1.52 -1.58
CA GLU A 167 19.97 0.07 -1.46
C GLU A 167 20.82 -0.45 -0.31
N THR A 168 20.33 -1.50 0.38
CA THR A 168 21.15 -2.28 1.30
C THR A 168 22.11 -3.15 0.51
N LEU A 169 23.34 -3.30 0.97
CA LEU A 169 24.24 -4.33 0.44
C LEU A 169 23.67 -5.71 0.81
N ALA A 170 23.64 -6.61 -0.16
CA ALA A 170 23.25 -7.99 0.03
C ALA A 170 24.27 -8.75 0.91
#